data_e7f1e83314098d592b30c264eccabc97
#
_entry.id   e7f1e83314098d592b30c264eccabc97
#
_cell.length_a   1.000
_cell.length_b   1.000
_cell.length_c   1.000
_cell.angle_alpha   90.00
_cell.angle_beta   90.00
_cell.angle_gamma   90.00
#
_symmetry.space_group_name_H-M   'P 1'
#
loop_
_entity.id
_entity.type
_entity.pdbx_description
1 polymer ?
#
loop_
_entity_poly.entity_id
_entity_poly.type
_entity_poly.pdbx_seq_one_letter_code
_entity_poly.pdbx_strand_id
1 'polypeptide(L)'
;METIEAFADETVFRNDENGYTVLVVKAGKSRVSAVGVMPPVTSGEKLRITGEWTEHPVYGRQIKVQSLEIEQPTTLSGIEKYLSSGMIRGVGPATAKLLIRAFGEKTLDVLYSEPERLLEVSGIGEKRARMIQESYAEQAQQREAMVFLQSYGVTPALAVKIYKRYGENVRQIITRNPYRLVEDVEGIGFKTADRIAASLGIEQDSEYRLSAGVKYTLSDATAVAGHCYLPRPELALAARRILGNDPDLIERTIDSLILSHEIAAQILPGDDDEDVVALYLPSTYRAESEVARRLREMIDAMPDTMATDLSAQIDELERVEGIAFHAQQRQAIETAVTSGMTVITGGPGTGKTTIIKCIIKLLSVHGDVALAAPTGRAAKRMSEAC
;
A
#
# COMPACT_ATOMS: atom_id res chain seq x y z
N MET A 1 13.13 12.98 -22.88
CA MET A 1 13.68 13.22 -21.52
C MET A 1 14.69 14.34 -21.60
N GLU A 2 14.50 15.40 -20.85
CA GLU A 2 15.42 16.54 -20.81
C GLU A 2 15.81 16.84 -19.36
N THR A 3 17.03 17.37 -19.20
CA THR A 3 17.52 17.84 -17.90
C THR A 3 17.68 19.37 -17.94
N ILE A 4 17.07 20.06 -17.00
CA ILE A 4 17.18 21.51 -16.86
C ILE A 4 17.78 21.89 -15.51
N GLU A 5 18.62 22.92 -15.48
CA GLU A 5 19.05 23.58 -14.26
C GLU A 5 18.13 24.79 -14.00
N ALA A 6 17.61 24.88 -12.79
CA ALA A 6 16.67 25.90 -12.43
C ALA A 6 16.79 26.26 -10.94
N PHE A 7 16.23 27.39 -10.54
CA PHE A 7 16.07 27.76 -9.14
C PHE A 7 14.59 27.64 -8.74
N ALA A 8 14.35 27.04 -7.58
CA ALA A 8 13.00 27.01 -7.02
C ALA A 8 12.51 28.43 -6.75
N ASP A 9 11.33 28.77 -7.22
CA ASP A 9 10.72 30.09 -7.02
C ASP A 9 9.57 30.02 -6.01
N GLU A 10 8.55 29.20 -6.29
CA GLU A 10 7.35 29.09 -5.47
C GLU A 10 6.73 27.68 -5.55
N THR A 11 6.36 27.13 -4.41
CA THR A 11 5.53 25.92 -4.38
C THR A 11 4.05 26.33 -4.42
N VAL A 12 3.42 26.11 -5.55
CA VAL A 12 2.00 26.45 -5.77
C VAL A 12 1.07 25.46 -5.06
N PHE A 13 1.44 24.20 -5.08
CA PHE A 13 0.67 23.14 -4.44
C PHE A 13 1.59 21.99 -3.99
N ARG A 14 1.29 21.42 -2.84
CA ARG A 14 1.91 20.19 -2.34
C ARG A 14 0.87 19.34 -1.61
N ASN A 15 0.83 18.07 -1.96
CA ASN A 15 0.11 17.07 -1.20
C ASN A 15 1.10 16.36 -0.28
N ASP A 16 1.00 16.58 1.02
CA ASP A 16 1.93 16.01 2.01
C ASP A 16 1.75 14.51 2.23
N GLU A 17 0.63 13.93 1.80
CA GLU A 17 0.40 12.49 1.93
C GLU A 17 1.22 11.70 0.91
N ASN A 18 1.26 12.15 -0.34
CA ASN A 18 1.92 11.44 -1.44
C ASN A 18 3.13 12.18 -2.03
N GLY A 19 3.41 13.40 -1.56
CA GLY A 19 4.52 14.23 -2.02
C GLY A 19 4.33 14.86 -3.41
N TYR A 20 3.13 14.77 -4.03
CA TYR A 20 2.86 15.41 -5.30
C TYR A 20 2.93 16.94 -5.16
N THR A 21 3.75 17.56 -6.00
CA THR A 21 4.06 18.97 -5.90
C THR A 21 3.93 19.63 -7.27
N VAL A 22 3.38 20.86 -7.28
CA VAL A 22 3.44 21.80 -8.39
C VAL A 22 4.36 22.92 -7.96
N LEU A 23 5.55 22.96 -8.58
CA LEU A 23 6.63 23.89 -8.25
C LEU A 23 6.87 24.81 -9.43
N VAL A 24 6.87 26.11 -9.21
CA VAL A 24 7.36 27.09 -10.19
C VAL A 24 8.87 27.22 -10.03
N VAL A 25 9.60 27.06 -11.11
CA VAL A 25 11.05 27.16 -11.16
C VAL A 25 11.50 28.22 -12.18
N LYS A 26 12.64 28.85 -11.92
CA LYS A 26 13.30 29.76 -12.84
C LYS A 26 14.45 29.05 -13.56
N ALA A 27 14.25 28.73 -14.83
CA ALA A 27 15.26 28.21 -15.73
C ALA A 27 15.79 29.34 -16.64
N GLY A 28 16.91 29.90 -16.30
CA GLY A 28 17.44 31.09 -16.95
C GLY A 28 16.51 32.30 -16.80
N LYS A 29 15.96 32.80 -17.92
CA LYS A 29 15.00 33.93 -17.94
C LYS A 29 13.52 33.47 -17.91
N SER A 30 13.26 32.19 -18.02
CA SER A 30 11.92 31.65 -18.13
C SER A 30 11.43 31.08 -16.81
N ARG A 31 10.13 31.29 -16.50
CA ARG A 31 9.43 30.57 -15.44
C ARG A 31 8.77 29.33 -16.04
N VAL A 32 8.93 28.20 -15.38
CA VAL A 32 8.43 26.89 -15.80
C VAL A 32 7.75 26.20 -14.64
N SER A 33 6.65 25.51 -14.88
CA SER A 33 6.01 24.67 -13.88
C SER A 33 6.64 23.27 -13.93
N ALA A 34 7.18 22.82 -12.81
CA ALA A 34 7.63 21.44 -12.60
C ALA A 34 6.58 20.70 -11.77
N VAL A 35 6.08 19.58 -12.29
CA VAL A 35 5.00 18.83 -11.66
C VAL A 35 5.40 17.36 -11.45
N GLY A 36 5.06 16.82 -10.30
CA GLY A 36 5.35 15.42 -9.98
C GLY A 36 5.52 15.20 -8.50
N VAL A 37 5.82 13.94 -8.16
CA VAL A 37 6.16 13.60 -6.78
C VAL A 37 7.63 13.91 -6.55
N MET A 38 7.90 14.76 -5.58
CA MET A 38 9.25 15.20 -5.26
C MET A 38 9.39 15.48 -3.75
N PRO A 39 10.63 15.50 -3.21
CA PRO A 39 10.85 15.91 -1.84
C PRO A 39 10.39 17.37 -1.64
N PRO A 40 10.24 17.84 -0.39
CA PRO A 40 10.01 19.25 -0.11
C PRO A 40 11.12 20.09 -0.74
N VAL A 41 10.73 21.08 -1.54
CA VAL A 41 11.64 22.02 -2.20
C VAL A 41 11.38 23.42 -1.65
N THR A 42 12.45 24.13 -1.36
CA THR A 42 12.41 25.46 -0.78
C THR A 42 12.76 26.52 -1.83
N SER A 43 12.06 27.65 -1.80
CA SER A 43 12.39 28.78 -2.67
C SER A 43 13.85 29.20 -2.52
N GLY A 44 14.55 29.34 -3.65
CA GLY A 44 15.97 29.71 -3.72
C GLY A 44 16.92 28.52 -3.85
N GLU A 45 16.48 27.26 -3.68
CA GLU A 45 17.30 26.08 -3.93
C GLU A 45 17.62 25.95 -5.41
N LYS A 46 18.86 25.55 -5.73
CA LYS A 46 19.26 25.20 -7.07
C LYS A 46 18.84 23.76 -7.35
N LEU A 47 18.18 23.57 -8.46
CA LEU A 47 17.57 22.29 -8.83
C LEU A 47 18.13 21.81 -10.16
N ARG A 48 18.45 20.53 -10.24
CA ARG A 48 18.65 19.82 -11.50
C ARG A 48 17.46 18.89 -11.71
N ILE A 49 16.61 19.22 -12.66
CA ILE A 49 15.33 18.57 -12.90
C ILE A 49 15.45 17.74 -14.19
N THR A 50 15.25 16.44 -14.11
CA THR A 50 15.13 15.55 -15.29
C THR A 50 13.69 15.11 -15.43
N GLY A 51 13.13 15.28 -16.62
CA GLY A 51 11.73 14.97 -16.86
C GLY A 51 11.33 15.05 -18.33
N GLU A 52 10.04 14.96 -18.55
CA GLU A 52 9.40 15.07 -19.86
C GLU A 52 8.53 16.33 -19.92
N TRP A 53 8.65 17.06 -21.03
CA TRP A 53 7.78 18.19 -21.26
C TRP A 53 6.37 17.71 -21.63
N THR A 54 5.40 18.27 -20.95
CA THR A 54 3.97 18.02 -21.21
C THR A 54 3.23 19.35 -21.33
N GLU A 55 2.13 19.34 -22.04
CA GLU A 55 1.27 20.51 -22.16
C GLU A 55 -0.05 20.26 -21.43
N HIS A 56 -0.32 21.10 -20.42
CA HIS A 56 -1.57 20.99 -19.68
C HIS A 56 -2.60 21.96 -20.29
N PRO A 57 -3.87 21.53 -20.53
CA PRO A 57 -4.88 22.34 -21.20
C PRO A 57 -5.14 23.72 -20.56
N VAL A 58 -4.96 23.83 -19.24
CA VAL A 58 -5.22 25.06 -18.46
C VAL A 58 -3.94 25.77 -18.07
N TYR A 59 -2.88 25.03 -17.72
CA TYR A 59 -1.65 25.59 -17.11
C TYR A 59 -0.48 25.67 -18.09
N GLY A 60 -0.69 25.28 -19.37
CA GLY A 60 0.30 25.38 -20.43
C GLY A 60 1.46 24.39 -20.27
N ARG A 61 2.62 24.78 -20.79
CA ARG A 61 3.81 23.93 -20.84
C ARG A 61 4.41 23.71 -19.45
N GLN A 62 4.59 22.46 -19.08
CA GLN A 62 5.16 22.04 -17.80
C GLN A 62 6.11 20.86 -17.97
N ILE A 63 7.06 20.69 -17.05
CA ILE A 63 7.93 19.51 -17.01
C ILE A 63 7.43 18.52 -15.96
N LYS A 64 7.12 17.30 -16.42
CA LYS A 64 6.78 16.17 -15.52
C LYS A 64 8.07 15.59 -14.97
N VAL A 65 8.30 15.82 -13.69
CA VAL A 65 9.55 15.45 -13.00
C VAL A 65 9.65 13.94 -12.84
N GLN A 66 10.77 13.37 -13.26
CA GLN A 66 11.12 11.97 -13.03
C GLN A 66 12.23 11.85 -11.98
N SER A 67 13.23 12.74 -12.03
CA SER A 67 14.23 12.87 -10.97
C SER A 67 14.50 14.35 -10.67
N LEU A 68 14.85 14.60 -9.42
CA LEU A 68 15.15 15.94 -8.89
C LEU A 68 16.38 15.83 -7.99
N GLU A 69 17.43 16.57 -8.34
CA GLU A 69 18.60 16.81 -7.49
C GLU A 69 18.49 18.22 -6.91
N ILE A 70 18.64 18.34 -5.60
CA ILE A 70 18.56 19.62 -4.88
C ILE A 70 19.96 19.98 -4.40
N GLU A 71 20.47 21.09 -4.89
CA GLU A 71 21.73 21.67 -4.42
C GLU A 71 21.42 22.76 -3.39
N GLN A 72 22.20 22.79 -2.31
CA GLN A 72 22.06 23.86 -1.33
C GLN A 72 22.39 25.23 -1.97
N PRO A 73 21.68 26.32 -1.59
CA PRO A 73 21.99 27.63 -2.10
C PRO A 73 23.33 28.11 -1.56
N THR A 74 24.20 28.55 -2.46
CA THR A 74 25.55 29.08 -2.13
C THR A 74 25.63 30.59 -2.11
N THR A 75 24.62 31.29 -2.65
CA THR A 75 24.60 32.76 -2.68
C THR A 75 23.84 33.33 -1.48
N LEU A 76 24.24 34.46 -0.97
CA LEU A 76 23.56 35.14 0.16
C LEU A 76 22.05 35.31 -0.08
N SER A 77 21.65 35.72 -1.30
CA SER A 77 20.22 35.85 -1.66
C SER A 77 19.49 34.49 -1.68
N GLY A 78 20.15 33.44 -2.13
CA GLY A 78 19.58 32.08 -2.10
C GLY A 78 19.41 31.57 -0.67
N ILE A 79 20.43 31.76 0.17
CA ILE A 79 20.39 31.39 1.59
C ILE A 79 19.30 32.18 2.33
N GLU A 80 19.15 33.50 2.05
CA GLU A 80 18.08 34.29 2.65
C GLU A 80 16.69 33.77 2.30
N LYS A 81 16.45 33.45 1.04
CA LYS A 81 15.18 32.90 0.58
C LYS A 81 14.91 31.54 1.19
N TYR A 82 15.92 30.68 1.21
CA TYR A 82 15.84 29.34 1.82
C TYR A 82 15.45 29.45 3.28
N LEU A 83 16.13 30.25 4.07
CA LEU A 83 15.86 30.42 5.49
C LEU A 83 14.50 31.10 5.77
N SER A 84 14.07 32.01 4.87
CA SER A 84 12.82 32.77 5.02
C SER A 84 11.57 32.01 4.55
N SER A 85 11.71 30.82 3.96
CA SER A 85 10.64 30.07 3.35
C SER A 85 9.58 29.51 4.32
N GLY A 86 9.87 29.55 5.62
CA GLY A 86 9.02 28.99 6.67
C GLY A 86 9.23 27.48 6.92
N MET A 87 10.10 26.84 6.17
CA MET A 87 10.42 25.41 6.34
C MET A 87 11.19 25.13 7.64
N ILE A 88 12.04 26.09 8.07
CA ILE A 88 12.80 25.96 9.31
C ILE A 88 12.02 26.64 10.43
N ARG A 89 11.51 25.85 11.36
CA ARG A 89 10.79 26.38 12.54
C ARG A 89 11.67 27.33 13.33
N GLY A 90 11.12 28.50 13.64
CA GLY A 90 11.86 29.56 14.37
C GLY A 90 12.65 30.52 13.49
N VAL A 91 12.69 30.32 12.16
CA VAL A 91 13.32 31.25 11.22
C VAL A 91 12.28 31.90 10.32
N GLY A 92 12.01 33.17 10.55
CA GLY A 92 11.25 34.04 9.63
C GLY A 92 12.19 35.01 8.90
N PRO A 93 11.65 35.86 8.01
CA PRO A 93 12.47 36.79 7.20
C PRO A 93 13.41 37.68 8.02
N ALA A 94 12.96 38.19 9.17
CA ALA A 94 13.80 38.99 10.05
C ALA A 94 14.97 38.19 10.65
N THR A 95 14.70 36.94 11.08
CA THR A 95 15.73 36.07 11.65
C THR A 95 16.72 35.61 10.61
N ALA A 96 16.25 35.27 9.40
CA ALA A 96 17.12 34.94 8.27
C ALA A 96 18.14 36.04 7.99
N LYS A 97 17.69 37.30 7.97
CA LYS A 97 18.59 38.46 7.81
C LYS A 97 19.60 38.60 8.93
N LEU A 98 19.21 38.30 10.19
CA LEU A 98 20.13 38.34 11.32
C LEU A 98 21.19 37.26 11.21
N LEU A 99 20.81 36.04 10.87
CA LEU A 99 21.71 34.91 10.65
C LEU A 99 22.73 35.18 9.54
N ILE A 100 22.26 35.70 8.40
CA ILE A 100 23.13 36.06 7.27
C ILE A 100 24.08 37.20 7.60
N ARG A 101 23.63 38.19 8.36
CA ARG A 101 24.53 39.26 8.84
C ARG A 101 25.64 38.74 9.75
N ALA A 102 25.33 37.75 10.59
CA ALA A 102 26.28 37.16 11.52
C ALA A 102 27.29 36.23 10.82
N PHE A 103 26.79 35.37 9.91
CA PHE A 103 27.58 34.24 9.40
C PHE A 103 27.84 34.27 7.88
N GLY A 104 27.18 35.17 7.14
CA GLY A 104 27.36 35.30 5.69
C GLY A 104 27.00 34.05 4.93
N GLU A 105 27.85 33.67 3.97
CA GLU A 105 27.69 32.45 3.16
C GLU A 105 27.83 31.15 3.97
N LYS A 106 28.47 31.22 5.15
CA LYS A 106 28.65 30.10 6.07
C LYS A 106 27.42 29.82 6.94
N THR A 107 26.32 30.55 6.76
CA THR A 107 25.12 30.42 7.62
C THR A 107 24.59 28.95 7.65
N LEU A 108 24.55 28.28 6.52
CA LEU A 108 24.05 26.89 6.46
C LEU A 108 25.05 25.92 7.10
N ASP A 109 26.33 26.15 6.96
CA ASP A 109 27.38 25.34 7.60
C ASP A 109 27.31 25.47 9.13
N VAL A 110 27.10 26.70 9.64
CA VAL A 110 26.92 26.95 11.06
C VAL A 110 25.65 26.26 11.59
N LEU A 111 24.54 26.32 10.87
CA LEU A 111 23.31 25.63 11.28
C LEU A 111 23.50 24.10 11.36
N TYR A 112 24.34 23.53 10.50
CA TYR A 112 24.60 22.10 10.44
C TYR A 112 25.68 21.64 11.45
N SER A 113 26.84 22.32 11.47
CA SER A 113 28.03 21.82 12.15
C SER A 113 28.32 22.52 13.48
N GLU A 114 27.88 23.75 13.67
CA GLU A 114 28.21 24.62 14.81
C GLU A 114 26.94 25.31 15.38
N PRO A 115 25.85 24.58 15.65
CA PRO A 115 24.55 25.17 15.99
C PRO A 115 24.57 25.98 17.31
N GLU A 116 25.50 25.72 18.20
CA GLU A 116 25.73 26.52 19.43
C GLU A 116 26.05 27.98 19.14
N ARG A 117 26.63 28.30 17.97
CA ARG A 117 26.92 29.65 17.55
C ARG A 117 25.67 30.48 17.22
N LEU A 118 24.51 29.83 17.11
CA LEU A 118 23.23 30.55 17.01
C LEU A 118 22.98 31.47 18.19
N LEU A 119 23.56 31.20 19.36
CA LEU A 119 23.46 32.02 20.57
C LEU A 119 24.28 33.31 20.46
N GLU A 120 25.24 33.42 19.52
CA GLU A 120 25.99 34.64 19.23
C GLU A 120 25.10 35.71 18.57
N VAL A 121 23.96 35.29 18.00
CA VAL A 121 23.07 36.17 17.25
C VAL A 121 22.08 36.87 18.19
N SER A 122 22.16 38.18 18.27
CA SER A 122 21.23 39.00 19.10
C SER A 122 19.77 38.72 18.69
N GLY A 123 18.93 38.37 19.67
CA GLY A 123 17.52 38.00 19.48
C GLY A 123 17.25 36.50 19.24
N ILE A 124 18.28 35.64 19.32
CA ILE A 124 18.14 34.20 19.34
C ILE A 124 18.54 33.68 20.72
N GLY A 125 17.55 33.35 21.55
CA GLY A 125 17.77 32.68 22.83
C GLY A 125 17.80 31.16 22.71
N GLU A 126 18.21 30.47 23.78
CA GLU A 126 18.39 29.00 23.81
C GLU A 126 17.19 28.20 23.24
N LYS A 127 15.97 28.53 23.65
CA LYS A 127 14.77 27.83 23.17
C LYS A 127 14.60 27.94 21.65
N ARG A 128 14.90 29.13 21.09
CA ARG A 128 14.78 29.38 19.65
C ARG A 128 15.93 28.71 18.90
N ALA A 129 17.16 28.80 19.42
CA ALA A 129 18.32 28.15 18.85
C ALA A 129 18.09 26.62 18.73
N ARG A 130 17.61 25.98 19.79
CA ARG A 130 17.26 24.55 19.79
C ARG A 130 16.19 24.22 18.76
N MET A 131 15.11 24.99 18.67
CA MET A 131 14.04 24.78 17.68
C MET A 131 14.54 24.90 16.24
N ILE A 132 15.42 25.86 15.97
CA ILE A 132 16.05 26.06 14.65
C ILE A 132 16.94 24.85 14.32
N GLN A 133 17.78 24.43 15.25
CA GLN A 133 18.68 23.30 15.11
C GLN A 133 17.92 22.00 14.82
N GLU A 134 16.92 21.65 15.64
CA GLU A 134 16.11 20.44 15.48
C GLU A 134 15.41 20.45 14.10
N SER A 135 14.79 21.56 13.72
CA SER A 135 14.09 21.67 12.45
C SER A 135 15.02 21.59 11.24
N TYR A 136 16.22 22.16 11.31
CA TYR A 136 17.21 22.10 10.25
C TYR A 136 17.79 20.70 10.10
N ALA A 137 18.11 20.04 11.22
CA ALA A 137 18.60 18.67 11.25
C ALA A 137 17.57 17.68 10.65
N GLU A 138 16.29 17.81 11.03
CA GLU A 138 15.19 17.00 10.48
C GLU A 138 15.11 17.09 8.95
N GLN A 139 15.24 18.29 8.39
CA GLN A 139 15.23 18.49 6.94
C GLN A 139 16.47 17.93 6.24
N ALA A 140 17.65 18.09 6.85
CA ALA A 140 18.90 17.54 6.31
C ALA A 140 18.84 16.02 6.25
N GLN A 141 18.36 15.38 7.30
CA GLN A 141 18.17 13.92 7.37
C GLN A 141 17.17 13.42 6.35
N GLN A 142 16.02 14.10 6.21
CA GLN A 142 15.04 13.75 5.19
C GLN A 142 15.64 13.81 3.78
N ARG A 143 16.39 14.88 3.48
CA ARG A 143 17.04 15.03 2.18
C ARG A 143 18.08 13.94 1.94
N GLU A 144 18.91 13.64 2.92
CA GLU A 144 19.93 12.57 2.82
C GLU A 144 19.27 11.21 2.59
N ALA A 145 18.19 10.90 3.31
CA ALA A 145 17.42 9.68 3.12
C ALA A 145 16.81 9.57 1.72
N MET A 146 16.28 10.70 1.17
CA MET A 146 15.74 10.73 -0.18
C MET A 146 16.82 10.46 -1.24
N VAL A 147 17.99 11.10 -1.11
CA VAL A 147 19.13 10.89 -2.01
C VAL A 147 19.60 9.45 -1.93
N PHE A 148 19.74 8.90 -0.73
CA PHE A 148 20.09 7.49 -0.51
C PHE A 148 19.12 6.55 -1.22
N LEU A 149 17.81 6.72 -1.00
CA LEU A 149 16.80 5.86 -1.62
C LEU A 149 16.81 5.95 -3.16
N GLN A 150 16.94 7.16 -3.69
CA GLN A 150 16.99 7.38 -5.14
C GLN A 150 18.24 6.76 -5.78
N SER A 151 19.39 6.74 -5.09
CA SER A 151 20.60 6.09 -5.59
C SER A 151 20.46 4.59 -5.81
N TYR A 152 19.48 3.95 -5.13
CA TYR A 152 19.09 2.55 -5.32
C TYR A 152 17.86 2.37 -6.21
N GLY A 153 17.52 3.37 -7.02
CA GLY A 153 16.42 3.29 -8.01
C GLY A 153 15.01 3.37 -7.42
N VAL A 154 14.88 3.85 -6.18
CA VAL A 154 13.57 4.13 -5.57
C VAL A 154 13.03 5.43 -6.17
N THR A 155 11.78 5.39 -6.66
CA THR A 155 11.14 6.60 -7.18
C THR A 155 10.88 7.61 -6.06
N PRO A 156 10.82 8.91 -6.36
CA PRO A 156 10.54 9.95 -5.35
C PRO A 156 9.27 9.67 -4.54
N ALA A 157 8.21 9.18 -5.19
CA ALA A 157 6.95 8.83 -4.52
C ALA A 157 7.12 7.75 -3.45
N LEU A 158 7.84 6.70 -3.80
CA LEU A 158 8.12 5.61 -2.85
C LEU A 158 9.09 6.06 -1.77
N ALA A 159 10.09 6.89 -2.09
CA ALA A 159 11.04 7.42 -1.13
C ALA A 159 10.34 8.24 -0.03
N VAL A 160 9.33 9.06 -0.38
CA VAL A 160 8.51 9.79 0.60
C VAL A 160 7.76 8.82 1.52
N LYS A 161 7.12 7.78 0.97
CA LYS A 161 6.40 6.78 1.77
C LYS A 161 7.33 6.02 2.72
N ILE A 162 8.50 5.61 2.21
CA ILE A 162 9.52 4.90 2.97
C ILE A 162 10.04 5.77 4.13
N TYR A 163 10.34 7.04 3.84
CA TYR A 163 10.81 7.96 4.87
C TYR A 163 9.74 8.23 5.93
N LYS A 164 8.48 8.40 5.53
CA LYS A 164 7.36 8.53 6.49
C LYS A 164 7.25 7.32 7.43
N ARG A 165 7.57 6.12 6.94
CA ARG A 165 7.48 4.88 7.72
C ARG A 165 8.65 4.70 8.68
N TYR A 166 9.87 4.99 8.23
CA TYR A 166 11.10 4.64 8.96
C TYR A 166 11.88 5.83 9.51
N GLY A 167 11.60 7.05 9.03
CA GLY A 167 12.30 8.25 9.45
C GLY A 167 13.81 8.15 9.25
N GLU A 168 14.55 8.53 10.27
CA GLU A 168 16.02 8.51 10.31
C GLU A 168 16.63 7.11 10.16
N ASN A 169 15.89 6.07 10.55
CA ASN A 169 16.35 4.69 10.53
C ASN A 169 16.30 4.05 9.14
N VAL A 170 15.85 4.78 8.13
CA VAL A 170 15.63 4.25 6.77
C VAL A 170 16.87 3.57 6.21
N ARG A 171 18.04 4.22 6.30
CA ARG A 171 19.31 3.67 5.81
C ARG A 171 19.64 2.34 6.48
N GLN A 172 19.62 2.29 7.80
CA GLN A 172 19.94 1.10 8.58
C GLN A 172 19.00 -0.07 8.26
N ILE A 173 17.70 0.20 8.21
CA ILE A 173 16.68 -0.83 7.97
C ILE A 173 16.82 -1.41 6.56
N ILE A 174 16.95 -0.56 5.53
CA ILE A 174 16.99 -0.99 4.14
C ILE A 174 18.31 -1.68 3.80
N THR A 175 19.42 -1.20 4.34
CA THR A 175 20.73 -1.87 4.13
C THR A 175 20.74 -3.25 4.79
N ARG A 176 20.08 -3.41 5.94
CA ARG A 176 20.02 -4.71 6.63
C ARG A 176 19.04 -5.68 5.97
N ASN A 177 17.83 -5.22 5.67
CA ASN A 177 16.78 -6.05 5.10
C ASN A 177 15.80 -5.20 4.26
N PRO A 178 16.06 -5.03 2.94
CA PRO A 178 15.19 -4.26 2.05
C PRO A 178 13.81 -4.90 1.83
N TYR A 179 13.65 -6.19 2.11
CA TYR A 179 12.38 -6.90 1.93
C TYR A 179 11.33 -6.51 2.97
N ARG A 180 11.71 -5.88 4.08
CA ARG A 180 10.76 -5.26 5.00
C ARG A 180 9.86 -4.22 4.34
N LEU A 181 10.32 -3.62 3.25
CA LEU A 181 9.51 -2.69 2.47
C LEU A 181 8.22 -3.32 1.92
N VAL A 182 8.23 -4.63 1.66
CA VAL A 182 7.06 -5.36 1.13
C VAL A 182 5.93 -5.41 2.15
N GLU A 183 6.28 -5.57 3.42
CA GLU A 183 5.32 -5.68 4.53
C GLU A 183 4.92 -4.30 5.07
N ASP A 184 5.85 -3.36 5.12
CA ASP A 184 5.73 -2.11 5.86
C ASP A 184 5.26 -0.92 4.99
N VAL A 185 5.37 -0.99 3.64
CA VAL A 185 5.12 0.15 2.75
C VAL A 185 4.19 -0.21 1.61
N GLU A 186 2.98 0.30 1.66
CA GLU A 186 1.97 0.07 0.61
C GLU A 186 2.46 0.53 -0.78
N GLY A 187 2.31 -0.37 -1.75
CA GLY A 187 2.73 -0.15 -3.14
C GLY A 187 4.14 -0.62 -3.45
N ILE A 188 4.85 -1.24 -2.49
CA ILE A 188 6.12 -1.92 -2.73
C ILE A 188 5.91 -3.43 -2.69
N GLY A 189 5.97 -4.07 -3.86
CA GLY A 189 5.94 -5.53 -3.96
C GLY A 189 7.35 -6.12 -3.98
N PHE A 190 7.41 -7.48 -3.90
CA PHE A 190 8.66 -8.25 -3.89
C PHE A 190 9.63 -7.84 -5.02
N LYS A 191 9.16 -7.71 -6.26
CA LYS A 191 10.01 -7.34 -7.41
C LYS A 191 10.71 -5.98 -7.25
N THR A 192 10.05 -5.03 -6.60
CA THR A 192 10.65 -3.71 -6.33
C THR A 192 11.69 -3.81 -5.21
N ALA A 193 11.37 -4.53 -4.14
CA ALA A 193 12.29 -4.75 -3.04
C ALA A 193 13.53 -5.57 -3.50
N ASP A 194 13.34 -6.58 -4.35
CA ASP A 194 14.41 -7.43 -4.90
C ASP A 194 15.38 -6.62 -5.76
N ARG A 195 14.87 -5.69 -6.57
CA ARG A 195 15.72 -4.76 -7.34
C ARG A 195 16.56 -3.84 -6.44
N ILE A 196 15.95 -3.31 -5.37
CA ILE A 196 16.66 -2.49 -4.38
C ILE A 196 17.73 -3.34 -3.68
N ALA A 197 17.38 -4.56 -3.28
CA ALA A 197 18.29 -5.52 -2.64
C ALA A 197 19.50 -5.83 -3.52
N ALA A 198 19.27 -6.11 -4.80
CA ALA A 198 20.34 -6.35 -5.77
C ALA A 198 21.25 -5.13 -5.93
N SER A 199 20.68 -3.92 -5.95
CA SER A 199 21.48 -2.67 -6.00
C SER A 199 22.29 -2.42 -4.72
N LEU A 200 21.85 -2.95 -3.59
CA LEU A 200 22.54 -2.91 -2.30
C LEU A 200 23.61 -4.03 -2.17
N GLY A 201 23.71 -4.92 -3.14
CA GLY A 201 24.64 -6.07 -3.10
C GLY A 201 24.18 -7.22 -2.20
N ILE A 202 22.89 -7.30 -1.91
CA ILE A 202 22.32 -8.46 -1.18
C ILE A 202 22.43 -9.69 -2.08
N GLU A 203 23.01 -10.76 -1.55
CA GLU A 203 23.23 -12.01 -2.27
C GLU A 203 21.91 -12.72 -2.62
N GLN A 204 21.92 -13.47 -3.73
CA GLN A 204 20.71 -14.13 -4.24
C GLN A 204 20.22 -15.27 -3.36
N ASP A 205 21.09 -15.85 -2.55
CA ASP A 205 20.79 -16.88 -1.55
C ASP A 205 20.55 -16.33 -0.14
N SER A 206 20.49 -15.01 0.01
CA SER A 206 20.19 -14.36 1.27
C SER A 206 18.86 -14.88 1.86
N GLU A 207 18.88 -15.25 3.13
CA GLU A 207 17.71 -15.71 3.88
C GLU A 207 16.53 -14.72 3.79
N TYR A 208 16.81 -13.42 3.84
CA TYR A 208 15.77 -12.39 3.69
C TYR A 208 15.10 -12.42 2.31
N ARG A 209 15.91 -12.65 1.26
CA ARG A 209 15.40 -12.76 -0.11
C ARG A 209 14.53 -13.99 -0.29
N LEU A 210 15.03 -15.14 0.15
CA LEU A 210 14.35 -16.43 0.02
C LEU A 210 13.02 -16.41 0.79
N SER A 211 13.03 -15.96 2.04
CA SER A 211 11.83 -15.84 2.88
C SER A 211 10.78 -14.91 2.26
N ALA A 212 11.20 -13.73 1.80
CA ALA A 212 10.31 -12.79 1.13
C ALA A 212 9.74 -13.34 -0.17
N GLY A 213 10.54 -14.08 -0.96
CA GLY A 213 10.12 -14.68 -2.22
C GLY A 213 9.11 -15.82 -2.03
N VAL A 214 9.30 -16.67 -1.04
CA VAL A 214 8.32 -17.73 -0.69
C VAL A 214 7.00 -17.11 -0.23
N LYS A 215 7.03 -16.13 0.67
CA LYS A 215 5.82 -15.40 1.11
C LYS A 215 5.12 -14.68 -0.04
N TYR A 216 5.90 -14.06 -0.93
CA TYR A 216 5.37 -13.42 -2.14
C TYR A 216 4.65 -14.43 -3.05
N THR A 217 5.20 -15.64 -3.22
CA THR A 217 4.58 -16.69 -4.04
C THR A 217 3.19 -17.07 -3.52
N LEU A 218 3.05 -17.22 -2.21
CA LEU A 218 1.73 -17.45 -1.57
C LEU A 218 0.80 -16.25 -1.76
N SER A 219 1.30 -15.04 -1.59
CA SER A 219 0.52 -13.81 -1.77
C SER A 219 0.02 -13.64 -3.21
N ASP A 220 0.88 -13.94 -4.19
CA ASP A 220 0.56 -13.86 -5.61
C ASP A 220 -0.50 -14.91 -5.99
N ALA A 221 -0.37 -16.13 -5.51
CA ALA A 221 -1.38 -17.19 -5.71
C ALA A 221 -2.75 -16.80 -5.12
N THR A 222 -2.78 -16.14 -3.97
CA THR A 222 -4.01 -15.62 -3.37
C THR A 222 -4.61 -14.49 -4.20
N ALA A 223 -3.79 -13.52 -4.60
CA ALA A 223 -4.26 -12.30 -5.27
C ALA A 223 -4.70 -12.55 -6.72
N VAL A 224 -3.99 -13.42 -7.45
CA VAL A 224 -4.20 -13.64 -8.89
C VAL A 224 -5.16 -14.81 -9.15
N ALA A 225 -4.95 -15.94 -8.45
CA ALA A 225 -5.72 -17.17 -8.69
C ALA A 225 -6.80 -17.44 -7.63
N GLY A 226 -6.84 -16.66 -6.55
CA GLY A 226 -7.83 -16.81 -5.47
C GLY A 226 -7.58 -18.00 -4.56
N HIS A 227 -6.37 -18.56 -4.56
CA HIS A 227 -6.02 -19.67 -3.68
C HIS A 227 -5.86 -19.21 -2.22
N CYS A 228 -6.44 -19.96 -1.28
CA CYS A 228 -6.18 -19.72 0.14
C CYS A 228 -4.82 -20.28 0.56
N TYR A 229 -4.40 -21.39 -0.07
CA TYR A 229 -3.12 -22.07 0.17
C TYR A 229 -2.52 -22.59 -1.14
N LEU A 230 -1.27 -23.02 -1.05
CA LEU A 230 -0.65 -23.89 -2.06
C LEU A 230 -0.19 -25.21 -1.40
N PRO A 231 -0.33 -26.36 -2.08
CA PRO A 231 0.36 -27.58 -1.72
C PRO A 231 1.88 -27.35 -1.67
N ARG A 232 2.56 -27.96 -0.69
CA ARG A 232 4.01 -27.77 -0.49
C ARG A 232 4.83 -27.95 -1.78
N PRO A 233 4.64 -29.01 -2.60
CA PRO A 233 5.38 -29.18 -3.85
C PRO A 233 5.13 -28.04 -4.86
N GLU A 234 3.89 -27.56 -4.94
CA GLU A 234 3.51 -26.47 -5.84
C GLU A 234 4.14 -25.14 -5.39
N LEU A 235 4.13 -24.85 -4.08
CA LEU A 235 4.80 -23.66 -3.54
C LEU A 235 6.28 -23.71 -3.82
N ALA A 236 6.95 -24.84 -3.59
CA ALA A 236 8.38 -25.01 -3.84
C ALA A 236 8.72 -24.77 -5.32
N LEU A 237 7.94 -25.36 -6.23
CA LEU A 237 8.11 -25.19 -7.67
C LEU A 237 7.86 -23.73 -8.12
N ALA A 238 6.82 -23.10 -7.62
CA ALA A 238 6.48 -21.71 -7.96
C ALA A 238 7.52 -20.72 -7.40
N ALA A 239 7.96 -20.89 -6.16
CA ALA A 239 9.02 -20.10 -5.55
C ALA A 239 10.34 -20.23 -6.30
N ARG A 240 10.71 -21.46 -6.73
CA ARG A 240 11.89 -21.68 -7.57
C ARG A 240 11.84 -20.90 -8.88
N ARG A 241 10.69 -20.81 -9.53
CA ARG A 241 10.53 -20.03 -10.78
C ARG A 241 10.78 -18.55 -10.57
N ILE A 242 10.43 -18.03 -9.40
CA ILE A 242 10.58 -16.61 -9.05
C ILE A 242 12.01 -16.31 -8.60
N LEU A 243 12.57 -17.16 -7.73
CA LEU A 243 13.85 -16.93 -7.05
C LEU A 243 15.06 -17.42 -7.86
N GLY A 244 14.88 -18.48 -8.68
CA GLY A 244 15.97 -19.09 -9.46
C GLY A 244 16.97 -19.91 -8.64
N ASN A 245 16.71 -20.15 -7.36
CA ASN A 245 17.61 -20.83 -6.43
C ASN A 245 17.46 -22.36 -6.47
N ASP A 246 18.42 -23.03 -5.81
CA ASP A 246 18.44 -24.47 -5.66
C ASP A 246 17.18 -24.97 -4.93
N PRO A 247 16.57 -26.10 -5.36
CA PRO A 247 15.40 -26.69 -4.74
C PRO A 247 15.56 -26.96 -3.24
N ASP A 248 16.72 -27.51 -2.82
CA ASP A 248 16.96 -27.85 -1.42
C ASP A 248 17.02 -26.60 -0.54
N LEU A 249 17.49 -25.48 -1.08
CA LEU A 249 17.53 -24.21 -0.35
C LEU A 249 16.13 -23.65 -0.17
N ILE A 250 15.27 -23.79 -1.17
CA ILE A 250 13.86 -23.35 -1.09
C ILE A 250 13.09 -24.19 -0.07
N GLU A 251 13.27 -25.51 -0.09
CA GLU A 251 12.64 -26.42 0.87
C GLU A 251 13.05 -26.12 2.31
N ARG A 252 14.34 -25.90 2.57
CA ARG A 252 14.83 -25.46 3.89
C ARG A 252 14.24 -24.10 4.31
N THR A 253 14.08 -23.19 3.37
CA THR A 253 13.45 -21.89 3.65
C THR A 253 11.98 -22.06 4.03
N ILE A 254 11.24 -22.92 3.34
CA ILE A 254 9.85 -23.27 3.68
C ILE A 254 9.79 -23.85 5.10
N ASP A 255 10.67 -24.80 5.44
CA ASP A 255 10.73 -25.36 6.79
C ASP A 255 11.04 -24.30 7.87
N SER A 256 11.98 -23.43 7.59
CA SER A 256 12.31 -22.29 8.49
C SER A 256 11.10 -21.37 8.70
N LEU A 257 10.35 -21.06 7.64
CA LEU A 257 9.16 -20.21 7.72
C LEU A 257 8.00 -20.87 8.47
N ILE A 258 7.87 -22.19 8.37
CA ILE A 258 6.89 -22.97 9.17
C ILE A 258 7.27 -22.92 10.65
N LEU A 259 8.54 -23.17 10.96
CA LEU A 259 9.05 -23.15 12.35
C LEU A 259 8.98 -21.76 13.01
N SER A 260 9.20 -20.70 12.23
CA SER A 260 9.05 -19.32 12.72
C SER A 260 7.61 -18.80 12.74
N HIS A 261 6.63 -19.61 12.32
CA HIS A 261 5.23 -19.23 12.17
C HIS A 261 4.97 -18.07 11.19
N GLU A 262 5.88 -17.83 10.26
CA GLU A 262 5.70 -16.85 9.19
C GLU A 262 4.81 -17.37 8.06
N ILE A 263 4.71 -18.69 7.92
CA ILE A 263 3.69 -19.38 7.13
C ILE A 263 3.02 -20.45 8.00
N ALA A 264 1.74 -20.72 7.74
CA ALA A 264 1.00 -21.76 8.43
C ALA A 264 0.98 -23.04 7.57
N ALA A 265 1.11 -24.20 8.21
CA ALA A 265 1.01 -25.49 7.56
C ALA A 265 -0.16 -26.30 8.16
N GLN A 266 -0.94 -26.93 7.30
CA GLN A 266 -2.03 -27.82 7.68
C GLN A 266 -2.00 -29.07 6.81
N ILE A 267 -2.28 -30.23 7.41
CA ILE A 267 -2.47 -31.46 6.67
C ILE A 267 -3.95 -31.54 6.30
N LEU A 268 -4.24 -31.66 5.02
CA LEU A 268 -5.59 -31.81 4.47
C LEU A 268 -5.70 -33.16 3.78
N PRO A 269 -6.89 -33.82 3.84
CA PRO A 269 -7.13 -35.02 3.06
C PRO A 269 -7.10 -34.70 1.57
N GLY A 270 -6.35 -35.45 0.78
CA GLY A 270 -6.29 -35.35 -0.68
C GLY A 270 -7.23 -36.35 -1.37
N ASP A 271 -7.30 -36.27 -2.71
CA ASP A 271 -8.27 -37.03 -3.52
C ASP A 271 -7.99 -38.54 -3.57
N ASP A 272 -6.76 -39.01 -3.37
CA ASP A 272 -6.34 -40.41 -3.51
C ASP A 272 -5.86 -41.04 -2.18
N ASP A 273 -6.46 -40.69 -1.03
CA ASP A 273 -6.00 -41.08 0.31
C ASP A 273 -4.56 -40.62 0.65
N GLU A 274 -4.00 -39.71 -0.15
CA GLU A 274 -2.70 -39.04 0.15
C GLU A 274 -2.92 -37.71 0.85
N ASP A 275 -2.32 -37.56 2.01
CA ASP A 275 -2.36 -36.29 2.76
C ASP A 275 -1.62 -35.17 2.00
N VAL A 276 -2.27 -34.02 1.89
CA VAL A 276 -1.71 -32.81 1.29
C VAL A 276 -1.23 -31.84 2.37
N VAL A 277 0.05 -31.48 2.34
CA VAL A 277 0.59 -30.42 3.19
C VAL A 277 0.26 -29.07 2.54
N ALA A 278 -0.78 -28.41 3.04
CA ALA A 278 -1.25 -27.12 2.59
C ALA A 278 -0.51 -25.99 3.33
N LEU A 279 0.08 -25.06 2.59
CA LEU A 279 0.86 -23.95 3.11
C LEU A 279 0.14 -22.62 2.85
N TYR A 280 -0.04 -21.83 3.90
CA TYR A 280 -0.83 -20.59 3.90
C TYR A 280 -0.01 -19.40 4.37
N LEU A 281 -0.40 -18.20 3.94
CA LEU A 281 -0.10 -17.01 4.72
C LEU A 281 -0.93 -17.04 6.02
N PRO A 282 -0.39 -16.60 7.19
CA PRO A 282 -1.13 -16.65 8.45
C PRO A 282 -2.46 -15.88 8.45
N SER A 283 -2.57 -14.84 7.63
CA SER A 283 -3.81 -14.07 7.46
C SER A 283 -4.90 -14.87 6.74
N THR A 284 -4.55 -15.56 5.65
CA THR A 284 -5.48 -16.38 4.88
C THR A 284 -5.89 -17.63 5.66
N TYR A 285 -4.96 -18.28 6.35
CA TYR A 285 -5.26 -19.39 7.25
C TYR A 285 -6.28 -19.03 8.33
N ARG A 286 -6.05 -17.89 9.01
CA ARG A 286 -6.98 -17.42 10.05
C ARG A 286 -8.35 -17.05 9.47
N ALA A 287 -8.38 -16.39 8.31
CA ALA A 287 -9.63 -16.03 7.66
C ALA A 287 -10.44 -17.27 7.26
N GLU A 288 -9.81 -18.26 6.63
CA GLU A 288 -10.48 -19.51 6.23
C GLU A 288 -10.99 -20.28 7.44
N SER A 289 -10.15 -20.46 8.47
CA SER A 289 -10.52 -21.18 9.70
C SER A 289 -11.67 -20.49 10.44
N GLU A 290 -11.64 -19.15 10.55
CA GLU A 290 -12.70 -18.40 11.23
C GLU A 290 -14.01 -18.44 10.44
N VAL A 291 -13.96 -18.36 9.11
CA VAL A 291 -15.15 -18.51 8.27
C VAL A 291 -15.74 -19.92 8.44
N ALA A 292 -14.91 -20.96 8.36
CA ALA A 292 -15.35 -22.34 8.55
C ALA A 292 -16.00 -22.56 9.93
N ARG A 293 -15.38 -22.03 10.99
CA ARG A 293 -15.94 -22.08 12.36
C ARG A 293 -17.32 -21.43 12.44
N ARG A 294 -17.45 -20.20 11.91
CA ARG A 294 -18.73 -19.47 11.94
C ARG A 294 -19.82 -20.15 11.12
N LEU A 295 -19.47 -20.66 9.95
CA LEU A 295 -20.43 -21.42 9.13
C LEU A 295 -20.90 -22.67 9.85
N ARG A 296 -20.00 -23.39 10.53
CA ARG A 296 -20.36 -24.56 11.33
C ARG A 296 -21.31 -24.19 12.47
N GLU A 297 -21.03 -23.13 13.20
CA GLU A 297 -21.90 -22.64 14.25
C GLU A 297 -23.30 -22.26 13.73
N MET A 298 -23.39 -21.65 12.53
CA MET A 298 -24.67 -21.35 11.90
C MET A 298 -25.46 -22.62 11.53
N ILE A 299 -24.78 -23.63 11.01
CA ILE A 299 -25.40 -24.92 10.67
C ILE A 299 -25.92 -25.60 11.93
N ASP A 300 -25.11 -25.65 12.98
CA ASP A 300 -25.44 -26.34 14.23
C ASP A 300 -26.52 -25.59 15.06
N ALA A 301 -26.70 -24.29 14.85
CA ALA A 301 -27.69 -23.47 15.55
C ALA A 301 -29.12 -23.54 14.94
N MET A 302 -29.30 -24.24 13.81
CA MET A 302 -30.59 -24.27 13.13
C MET A 302 -31.60 -25.13 13.92
N PRO A 303 -32.80 -24.60 14.28
CA PRO A 303 -33.81 -25.38 14.97
C PRO A 303 -34.50 -26.36 14.00
N ASP A 304 -34.79 -27.55 14.45
CA ASP A 304 -35.50 -28.63 13.71
C ASP A 304 -36.94 -28.30 13.30
N THR A 305 -37.44 -27.12 13.64
CA THR A 305 -38.89 -26.78 13.64
C THR A 305 -39.41 -26.17 12.34
N MET A 306 -38.59 -25.92 11.32
CA MET A 306 -39.02 -25.23 10.08
C MET A 306 -39.65 -26.14 9.01
N ALA A 307 -39.88 -27.42 9.25
CA ALA A 307 -40.25 -28.39 8.21
C ALA A 307 -41.77 -28.63 8.02
N THR A 308 -42.61 -27.99 8.79
CA THR A 308 -44.08 -28.22 8.67
C THR A 308 -44.67 -27.43 7.52
N ASP A 309 -45.12 -28.13 6.47
CA ASP A 309 -45.95 -27.62 5.35
C ASP A 309 -45.23 -26.72 4.31
N LEU A 310 -43.86 -26.81 4.20
CA LEU A 310 -43.07 -25.99 3.27
C LEU A 310 -43.48 -26.20 1.80
N SER A 311 -43.80 -27.45 1.42
CA SER A 311 -44.24 -27.79 0.06
C SER A 311 -45.54 -27.01 -0.34
N ALA A 312 -46.53 -26.98 0.53
CA ALA A 312 -47.76 -26.23 0.28
C ALA A 312 -47.52 -24.71 0.22
N GLN A 313 -46.61 -24.19 1.02
CA GLN A 313 -46.25 -22.77 0.96
C GLN A 313 -45.56 -22.42 -0.38
N ILE A 314 -44.72 -23.30 -0.91
CA ILE A 314 -44.08 -23.10 -2.22
C ILE A 314 -45.17 -23.19 -3.32
N ASP A 315 -46.07 -24.16 -3.28
CA ASP A 315 -47.16 -24.31 -4.24
C ASP A 315 -48.05 -23.05 -4.27
N GLU A 316 -48.35 -22.50 -3.10
CA GLU A 316 -49.13 -21.24 -3.02
C GLU A 316 -48.37 -20.06 -3.59
N LEU A 317 -47.04 -19.96 -3.38
CA LEU A 317 -46.22 -18.91 -3.98
C LEU A 317 -46.14 -19.07 -5.50
N GLU A 318 -46.02 -20.27 -6.03
CA GLU A 318 -46.08 -20.53 -7.48
C GLU A 318 -47.39 -20.04 -8.06
N ARG A 319 -48.52 -20.33 -7.39
CA ARG A 319 -49.84 -19.90 -7.81
C ARG A 319 -50.01 -18.37 -7.78
N VAL A 320 -49.55 -17.72 -6.73
CA VAL A 320 -49.71 -16.25 -6.53
C VAL A 320 -48.81 -15.48 -7.53
N GLU A 321 -47.57 -15.93 -7.73
CA GLU A 321 -46.61 -15.26 -8.60
C GLU A 321 -46.80 -15.65 -10.08
N GLY A 322 -47.59 -16.68 -10.40
CA GLY A 322 -47.79 -17.17 -11.75
C GLY A 322 -46.55 -17.81 -12.35
N ILE A 323 -45.72 -18.44 -11.53
CA ILE A 323 -44.48 -19.10 -11.89
C ILE A 323 -44.56 -20.60 -11.56
N ALA A 324 -43.74 -21.40 -12.22
CA ALA A 324 -43.53 -22.80 -11.88
C ALA A 324 -42.05 -23.06 -11.71
N PHE A 325 -41.63 -23.53 -10.55
CA PHE A 325 -40.26 -23.89 -10.29
C PHE A 325 -39.88 -25.23 -10.88
N HIS A 326 -38.74 -25.28 -11.51
CA HIS A 326 -38.12 -26.55 -11.89
C HIS A 326 -37.73 -27.35 -10.61
N ALA A 327 -37.68 -28.67 -10.68
CA ALA A 327 -37.38 -29.52 -9.52
C ALA A 327 -36.12 -29.12 -8.75
N GLN A 328 -35.05 -28.73 -9.44
CA GLN A 328 -33.80 -28.27 -8.81
C GLN A 328 -33.96 -26.88 -8.15
N GLN A 329 -34.78 -25.98 -8.71
CA GLN A 329 -35.07 -24.69 -8.12
C GLN A 329 -35.91 -24.86 -6.84
N ARG A 330 -36.88 -25.77 -6.86
CA ARG A 330 -37.71 -26.10 -5.70
C ARG A 330 -36.85 -26.70 -4.57
N GLN A 331 -35.96 -27.63 -4.91
CA GLN A 331 -35.01 -28.22 -3.97
C GLN A 331 -34.09 -27.16 -3.35
N ALA A 332 -33.61 -26.17 -4.15
CA ALA A 332 -32.78 -25.07 -3.64
C ALA A 332 -33.53 -24.19 -2.63
N ILE A 333 -34.85 -23.93 -2.87
CA ILE A 333 -35.69 -23.17 -1.94
C ILE A 333 -35.92 -23.97 -0.64
N GLU A 334 -36.27 -25.24 -0.76
CA GLU A 334 -36.48 -26.15 0.38
C GLU A 334 -35.23 -26.24 1.25
N THR A 335 -34.06 -26.48 0.61
CA THR A 335 -32.79 -26.54 1.31
C THR A 335 -32.46 -25.22 2.00
N ALA A 336 -32.68 -24.08 1.34
CA ALA A 336 -32.36 -22.77 1.92
C ALA A 336 -33.22 -22.41 3.15
N VAL A 337 -34.47 -22.89 3.19
CA VAL A 337 -35.39 -22.64 4.32
C VAL A 337 -35.13 -23.60 5.48
N THR A 338 -34.68 -24.83 5.19
CA THR A 338 -34.48 -25.87 6.21
C THR A 338 -33.04 -26.04 6.69
N SER A 339 -32.07 -25.40 6.05
CA SER A 339 -30.65 -25.51 6.40
C SER A 339 -30.10 -24.20 6.96
N GLY A 340 -29.20 -24.28 7.93
CA GLY A 340 -28.54 -23.11 8.52
C GLY A 340 -27.60 -22.37 7.55
N MET A 341 -27.19 -23.06 6.48
CA MET A 341 -26.40 -22.46 5.40
C MET A 341 -26.68 -23.18 4.08
N THR A 342 -26.85 -22.42 3.00
CA THR A 342 -27.04 -22.96 1.66
C THR A 342 -26.25 -22.16 0.62
N VAL A 343 -25.60 -22.85 -0.31
CA VAL A 343 -24.91 -22.26 -1.47
C VAL A 343 -25.71 -22.58 -2.73
N ILE A 344 -26.24 -21.55 -3.40
CA ILE A 344 -27.01 -21.66 -4.63
C ILE A 344 -26.13 -21.17 -5.80
N THR A 345 -25.74 -22.08 -6.70
CA THR A 345 -24.95 -21.79 -7.88
C THR A 345 -25.76 -22.01 -9.17
N GLY A 346 -25.32 -21.43 -10.25
CA GLY A 346 -25.93 -21.64 -11.57
C GLY A 346 -25.50 -20.58 -12.59
N GLY A 347 -25.66 -20.89 -13.87
CA GLY A 347 -25.36 -19.99 -14.98
C GLY A 347 -26.25 -18.74 -15.05
N PRO A 348 -25.96 -17.81 -15.96
CA PRO A 348 -26.86 -16.68 -16.24
C PRO A 348 -28.24 -17.19 -16.70
N GLY A 349 -29.32 -16.55 -16.22
CA GLY A 349 -30.68 -16.89 -16.65
C GLY A 349 -31.32 -18.12 -16.00
N THR A 350 -30.65 -18.81 -15.06
CA THR A 350 -31.19 -20.01 -14.37
C THR A 350 -32.24 -19.70 -13.29
N GLY A 351 -32.70 -18.45 -13.16
CA GLY A 351 -33.73 -18.07 -12.20
C GLY A 351 -33.27 -17.84 -10.77
N LYS A 352 -31.95 -17.69 -10.51
CA LYS A 352 -31.41 -17.44 -9.15
C LYS A 352 -32.10 -16.29 -8.41
N THR A 353 -32.36 -15.18 -9.09
CA THR A 353 -33.07 -14.04 -8.47
C THR A 353 -34.50 -14.41 -8.08
N THR A 354 -35.20 -15.21 -8.89
CA THR A 354 -36.56 -15.69 -8.59
C THR A 354 -36.56 -16.63 -7.38
N ILE A 355 -35.58 -17.54 -7.29
CA ILE A 355 -35.37 -18.40 -6.12
C ILE A 355 -35.15 -17.56 -4.87
N ILE A 356 -34.23 -16.58 -4.91
CA ILE A 356 -33.92 -15.69 -3.77
C ILE A 356 -35.18 -14.93 -3.32
N LYS A 357 -35.98 -14.40 -4.25
CA LYS A 357 -37.25 -13.71 -3.94
C LYS A 357 -38.24 -14.63 -3.20
N CYS A 358 -38.35 -15.90 -3.62
CA CYS A 358 -39.17 -16.87 -2.96
C CYS A 358 -38.67 -17.18 -1.54
N ILE A 359 -37.38 -17.42 -1.37
CA ILE A 359 -36.73 -17.66 -0.08
C ILE A 359 -36.99 -16.50 0.89
N ILE A 360 -36.79 -15.25 0.42
CA ILE A 360 -37.05 -14.05 1.24
C ILE A 360 -38.50 -14.04 1.72
N LYS A 361 -39.49 -14.28 0.85
CA LYS A 361 -40.89 -14.30 1.22
C LYS A 361 -41.22 -15.34 2.27
N LEU A 362 -40.64 -16.56 2.13
CA LEU A 362 -40.83 -17.64 3.09
C LEU A 362 -40.20 -17.31 4.45
N LEU A 363 -38.97 -16.77 4.45
CA LEU A 363 -38.24 -16.46 5.69
C LEU A 363 -38.74 -15.20 6.40
N SER A 364 -39.23 -14.20 5.66
CA SER A 364 -39.76 -12.93 6.23
C SER A 364 -40.95 -13.11 7.16
N VAL A 365 -41.65 -14.25 7.09
CA VAL A 365 -42.74 -14.58 8.04
C VAL A 365 -42.16 -14.95 9.42
N HIS A 366 -40.92 -15.39 9.47
CA HIS A 366 -40.27 -15.90 10.68
C HIS A 366 -39.29 -14.93 11.30
N GLY A 367 -38.88 -13.87 10.58
CA GLY A 367 -37.93 -12.90 11.08
C GLY A 367 -37.46 -11.91 10.01
N ASP A 368 -36.50 -11.05 10.40
CA ASP A 368 -35.92 -10.05 9.51
C ASP A 368 -34.92 -10.71 8.55
N VAL A 369 -35.00 -10.34 7.27
CA VAL A 369 -34.08 -10.81 6.22
C VAL A 369 -33.18 -9.66 5.78
N ALA A 370 -31.86 -9.86 5.91
CA ALA A 370 -30.88 -8.90 5.44
C ALA A 370 -30.27 -9.37 4.09
N LEU A 371 -30.12 -8.45 3.16
CA LEU A 371 -29.52 -8.69 1.85
C LEU A 371 -28.19 -7.95 1.74
N ALA A 372 -27.17 -8.64 1.22
CA ALA A 372 -25.85 -8.05 1.00
C ALA A 372 -25.30 -8.44 -0.37
N ALA A 373 -24.51 -7.56 -0.98
CA ALA A 373 -23.86 -7.82 -2.27
C ALA A 373 -22.45 -7.21 -2.29
N PRO A 374 -21.51 -7.80 -3.02
CA PRO A 374 -20.11 -7.34 -3.07
C PRO A 374 -19.94 -6.01 -3.84
N THR A 375 -20.93 -5.59 -4.64
CA THR A 375 -20.87 -4.33 -5.41
C THR A 375 -22.19 -3.56 -5.29
N GLY A 376 -22.11 -2.23 -5.31
CA GLY A 376 -23.29 -1.37 -5.28
C GLY A 376 -24.30 -1.64 -6.41
N ARG A 377 -23.81 -2.00 -7.62
CA ARG A 377 -24.67 -2.38 -8.75
C ARG A 377 -25.45 -3.68 -8.47
N ALA A 378 -24.81 -4.67 -7.86
CA ALA A 378 -25.46 -5.92 -7.47
C ALA A 378 -26.45 -5.70 -6.31
N ALA A 379 -26.10 -4.89 -5.30
CA ALA A 379 -26.99 -4.51 -4.23
C ALA A 379 -28.26 -3.80 -4.76
N LYS A 380 -28.10 -2.84 -5.67
CA LYS A 380 -29.25 -2.14 -6.29
C LYS A 380 -30.15 -3.10 -7.05
N ARG A 381 -29.59 -3.99 -7.89
CA ARG A 381 -30.38 -5.00 -8.61
C ARG A 381 -31.13 -5.94 -7.66
N MET A 382 -30.51 -6.31 -6.54
CA MET A 382 -31.15 -7.15 -5.54
C MET A 382 -32.30 -6.44 -4.86
N SER A 383 -32.15 -5.16 -4.48
CA SER A 383 -33.23 -4.34 -3.89
C SER A 383 -34.39 -4.05 -4.85
N GLU A 384 -34.11 -3.98 -6.18
CA GLU A 384 -35.17 -3.79 -7.19
C GLU A 384 -35.91 -5.10 -7.50
N ALA A 385 -35.31 -6.23 -7.27
CA ALA A 385 -35.84 -7.56 -7.59
C ALA A 385 -36.58 -8.23 -6.42
N CYS A 386 -36.29 -7.83 -5.20
CA CYS A 386 -36.84 -8.34 -3.96
C CYS A 386 -37.61 -7.28 -3.19
#